data_33b21547f801cd270b3edcb207966019
#
_entry.id   33b21547f801cd270b3edcb207966019
#
_cell.length_a   1.000
_cell.length_b   1.000
_cell.length_c   1.000
_cell.angle_alpha   90.00
_cell.angle_beta   90.00
_cell.angle_gamma   90.00
#
_symmetry.space_group_name_H-M   'P 1'
#
loop_
_entity.id
_entity.type
_entity.pdbx_description
1 polymer ?
#
loop_
_entity_poly.entity_id
_entity_poly.type
_entity_poly.pdbx_seq_one_letter_code
_entity_poly.pdbx_strand_id
1 'polypeptide(L)'
;AVGIPSRLSFYIVCNHIATERLEKILKTNHLVFHGASELYLEEKWVKATPAFNKNLCKYLGVESLEFDGTKDSIFQEYDKKGNVFMTYLHDYGAFADLPYQLYLEELQKHYPHIFENEKYTSGDLVYDFTK
;
A
#
# COMPACT_ATOMS: atom_id res chain seq x y z
N ALA A 1 3.77 -0.16 -24.13
CA ALA A 1 2.80 -0.96 -23.41
C ALA A 1 2.71 -2.36 -24.02
N VAL A 2 2.56 -3.39 -23.20
CA VAL A 2 2.55 -4.81 -23.62
C VAL A 2 1.15 -5.34 -23.95
N GLY A 3 0.11 -4.47 -23.93
CA GLY A 3 -1.27 -4.84 -24.30
C GLY A 3 -2.05 -5.56 -23.21
N ILE A 4 -1.57 -5.60 -21.97
CA ILE A 4 -2.29 -6.15 -20.83
C ILE A 4 -3.11 -5.03 -20.17
N PRO A 5 -4.46 -5.12 -20.11
CA PRO A 5 -5.26 -4.16 -19.39
C PRO A 5 -4.89 -4.16 -17.89
N SER A 6 -4.79 -2.97 -17.32
CA SER A 6 -4.49 -2.80 -15.90
C SER A 6 -5.38 -1.72 -15.29
N ARG A 7 -5.58 -1.79 -13.97
CA ARG A 7 -6.29 -0.80 -13.18
C ARG A 7 -5.67 -0.68 -11.80
N LEU A 8 -6.03 0.38 -11.06
CA LEU A 8 -5.57 0.63 -9.72
C LEU A 8 -6.67 0.25 -8.72
N SER A 9 -6.31 -0.37 -7.62
CA SER A 9 -7.19 -0.54 -6.46
C SER A 9 -6.56 0.13 -5.23
N PHE A 10 -7.42 0.64 -4.34
CA PHE A 10 -6.97 1.39 -3.17
C PHE A 10 -7.63 0.87 -1.90
N TYR A 11 -6.87 0.91 -0.81
CA TYR A 11 -7.27 0.38 0.48
C TYR A 11 -6.91 1.31 1.62
N ILE A 12 -7.58 1.17 2.76
CA ILE A 12 -6.99 1.55 4.04
C ILE A 12 -6.41 0.27 4.64
N VAL A 13 -5.13 0.30 4.98
CA VAL A 13 -4.47 -0.83 5.63
C VAL A 13 -3.85 -0.38 6.94
N CYS A 14 -3.85 -1.26 7.94
CA CYS A 14 -3.09 -1.10 9.16
C CYS A 14 -1.83 -1.95 9.06
N ASN A 15 -0.67 -1.31 9.11
CA ASN A 15 0.61 -2.00 9.14
C ASN A 15 1.08 -2.11 10.60
N HIS A 16 1.41 -3.33 11.03
CA HIS A 16 1.81 -3.62 12.41
C HIS A 16 3.31 -3.83 12.59
N ILE A 17 4.10 -3.74 11.51
CA ILE A 17 5.54 -4.02 11.53
C ILE A 17 6.32 -2.86 10.92
N ALA A 18 7.38 -2.43 11.63
CA ALA A 18 8.38 -1.46 11.16
C ALA A 18 7.82 -0.11 10.71
N THR A 19 6.84 0.43 11.44
CA THR A 19 6.10 1.65 11.06
C THR A 19 6.39 2.86 11.92
N GLU A 20 7.23 2.78 12.94
CA GLU A 20 7.43 3.85 13.93
C GLU A 20 7.72 5.23 13.33
N ARG A 21 8.55 5.30 12.27
CA ARG A 21 8.87 6.55 11.60
C ARG A 21 7.66 7.11 10.86
N LEU A 22 6.94 6.24 10.16
CA LEU A 22 5.76 6.62 9.39
C LEU A 22 4.61 7.01 10.32
N GLU A 23 4.43 6.28 11.43
CA GLU A 23 3.45 6.59 12.46
C GLU A 23 3.69 7.96 13.13
N LYS A 24 4.95 8.35 13.32
CA LYS A 24 5.29 9.68 13.82
C LYS A 24 4.86 10.79 12.87
N ILE A 25 4.95 10.55 11.55
CA ILE A 25 4.55 11.51 10.52
C ILE A 25 3.03 11.53 10.37
N LEU A 26 2.43 10.36 10.21
CA LEU A 26 0.98 10.22 9.97
C LEU A 26 0.14 10.33 11.25
N LYS A 27 0.76 10.19 12.44
CA LYS A 27 0.11 10.11 13.75
C LYS A 27 -0.87 8.94 13.86
N THR A 28 -0.68 7.93 13.05
CA THR A 28 -1.47 6.70 13.01
C THR A 28 -0.69 5.60 12.29
N ASN A 29 -1.02 4.34 12.57
CA ASN A 29 -0.52 3.17 11.82
C ASN A 29 -1.41 2.79 10.62
N HIS A 30 -2.44 3.58 10.33
CA HIS A 30 -3.30 3.40 9.17
C HIS A 30 -2.66 4.06 7.95
N LEU A 31 -2.49 3.31 6.87
CA LEU A 31 -2.07 3.79 5.56
C LEU A 31 -3.31 3.96 4.69
N VAL A 32 -3.72 5.20 4.51
CA VAL A 32 -4.91 5.55 3.74
C VAL A 32 -4.56 5.65 2.27
N PHE A 33 -5.45 5.16 1.42
CA PHE A 33 -5.25 5.10 -0.02
C PHE A 33 -4.02 4.28 -0.45
N HIS A 34 -3.76 3.20 0.27
CA HIS A 34 -2.71 2.24 -0.09
C HIS A 34 -3.04 1.59 -1.44
N GLY A 35 -2.19 1.85 -2.44
CA GLY A 35 -2.43 1.45 -3.83
C GLY A 35 -1.97 0.03 -4.12
N ALA A 36 -2.70 -0.65 -4.99
CA ALA A 36 -2.35 -1.92 -5.58
C ALA A 36 -2.66 -1.90 -7.08
N SER A 37 -2.00 -2.76 -7.84
CA SER A 37 -2.29 -2.96 -9.26
C SER A 37 -3.13 -4.21 -9.47
N GLU A 38 -4.06 -4.15 -10.41
CA GLU A 38 -4.76 -5.32 -10.92
C GLU A 38 -4.50 -5.45 -12.42
N LEU A 39 -4.29 -6.68 -12.87
CA LEU A 39 -4.05 -7.03 -14.27
C LEU A 39 -5.18 -7.91 -14.78
N TYR A 40 -5.62 -7.67 -16.01
CA TYR A 40 -6.61 -8.53 -16.66
C TYR A 40 -5.91 -9.65 -17.42
N LEU A 41 -5.92 -10.84 -16.84
CA LEU A 41 -5.25 -12.03 -17.35
C LEU A 41 -6.23 -13.19 -17.42
N GLU A 42 -6.24 -13.93 -18.53
CA GLU A 42 -7.09 -15.10 -18.72
C GLU A 42 -8.57 -14.85 -18.33
N GLU A 43 -9.13 -13.75 -18.85
CA GLU A 43 -10.52 -13.33 -18.66
C GLU A 43 -10.91 -12.96 -17.22
N LYS A 44 -9.94 -12.70 -16.34
CA LYS A 44 -10.18 -12.25 -14.96
C LYS A 44 -9.22 -11.15 -14.52
N TRP A 45 -9.65 -10.36 -13.56
CA TRP A 45 -8.79 -9.42 -12.86
C TRP A 45 -8.02 -10.13 -11.76
N VAL A 46 -6.71 -9.94 -11.70
CA VAL A 46 -5.80 -10.54 -10.71
C VAL A 46 -5.02 -9.42 -10.02
N LYS A 47 -5.05 -9.40 -8.69
CA LYS A 47 -4.31 -8.43 -7.87
C LYS A 47 -2.83 -8.75 -7.86
N ALA A 48 -2.00 -7.73 -8.09
CA ALA A 48 -0.55 -7.83 -8.13
C ALA A 48 0.06 -6.79 -7.19
N THR A 49 0.42 -7.20 -5.96
CA THR A 49 0.98 -6.32 -4.94
C THR A 49 2.38 -6.71 -4.45
N PRO A 50 3.29 -7.32 -5.25
CA PRO A 50 4.62 -7.72 -4.79
C PRO A 50 5.56 -6.51 -4.67
N ALA A 51 5.25 -5.59 -3.75
CA ALA A 51 5.98 -4.33 -3.57
C ALA A 51 7.31 -4.50 -2.82
N PHE A 52 7.47 -5.55 -2.01
CA PHE A 52 8.66 -5.77 -1.21
C PHE A 52 9.60 -6.76 -1.87
N ASN A 53 10.86 -6.36 -2.03
CA ASN A 53 11.89 -7.27 -2.50
C ASN A 53 12.25 -8.32 -1.43
N LYS A 54 12.92 -9.41 -1.85
CA LYS A 54 13.27 -10.53 -0.97
C LYS A 54 14.12 -10.12 0.23
N ASN A 55 15.02 -9.14 0.10
CA ASN A 55 15.87 -8.68 1.20
C ASN A 55 15.04 -7.94 2.26
N LEU A 56 14.11 -7.09 1.83
CA LEU A 56 13.21 -6.38 2.74
C LEU A 56 12.27 -7.37 3.45
N CYS A 57 11.71 -8.34 2.74
CA CYS A 57 10.90 -9.40 3.34
C CYS A 57 11.66 -10.19 4.41
N LYS A 58 12.92 -10.54 4.11
CA LYS A 58 13.79 -11.21 5.08
C LYS A 58 14.06 -10.35 6.33
N TYR A 59 14.32 -9.06 6.13
CA TYR A 59 14.53 -8.12 7.23
C TYR A 59 13.29 -7.96 8.11
N LEU A 60 12.11 -7.88 7.51
CA LEU A 60 10.83 -7.76 8.21
C LEU A 60 10.31 -9.10 8.78
N GLY A 61 10.93 -10.23 8.42
CA GLY A 61 10.48 -11.56 8.87
C GLY A 61 9.17 -12.01 8.24
N VAL A 62 8.84 -11.51 7.03
CA VAL A 62 7.65 -11.89 6.27
C VAL A 62 8.02 -12.72 5.04
N GLU A 63 7.06 -13.47 4.49
CA GLU A 63 7.25 -14.19 3.23
C GLU A 63 7.26 -13.22 2.05
N SER A 64 8.08 -13.53 1.04
CA SER A 64 8.02 -12.83 -0.24
C SER A 64 6.70 -13.15 -0.94
N LEU A 65 6.05 -12.12 -1.47
CA LEU A 65 4.92 -12.31 -2.37
C LEU A 65 5.44 -12.69 -3.75
N GLU A 66 4.99 -13.82 -4.25
CA GLU A 66 5.22 -14.25 -5.63
C GLU A 66 3.96 -13.97 -6.44
N PHE A 67 4.14 -13.52 -7.67
CA PHE A 67 3.06 -13.26 -8.62
C PHE A 67 3.27 -14.13 -9.87
N ASP A 68 2.34 -15.04 -10.11
CA ASP A 68 2.35 -15.94 -11.27
C ASP A 68 1.26 -15.62 -12.31
N GLY A 69 0.40 -14.65 -12.02
CA GLY A 69 -0.72 -14.23 -12.87
C GLY A 69 -1.96 -15.12 -12.78
N THR A 70 -1.93 -16.22 -12.04
CA THR A 70 -3.07 -17.16 -11.96
C THR A 70 -4.03 -16.85 -10.83
N LYS A 71 -3.54 -16.22 -9.78
CA LYS A 71 -4.30 -15.85 -8.57
C LYS A 71 -3.84 -14.52 -7.99
N ASP A 72 -4.65 -13.95 -7.12
CA ASP A 72 -4.32 -12.73 -6.39
C ASP A 72 -3.05 -12.91 -5.58
N SER A 73 -2.13 -11.93 -5.69
CA SER A 73 -0.97 -11.74 -4.84
C SER A 73 -1.22 -10.48 -4.00
N ILE A 74 -1.61 -10.68 -2.75
CA ILE A 74 -1.87 -9.62 -1.77
C ILE A 74 -1.02 -9.85 -0.53
N PHE A 75 -0.77 -8.80 0.26
CA PHE A 75 0.01 -8.94 1.48
C PHE A 75 -0.61 -9.94 2.44
N GLN A 76 0.26 -10.78 3.04
CA GLN A 76 -0.14 -11.73 4.07
C GLN A 76 -0.61 -10.98 5.33
N GLU A 77 -1.58 -11.58 5.99
CA GLU A 77 -2.10 -11.08 7.28
C GLU A 77 -1.08 -11.26 8.41
N TYR A 78 -0.26 -12.30 8.34
CA TYR A 78 0.68 -12.67 9.41
C TYR A 78 2.13 -12.75 8.92
N ASP A 79 3.07 -12.44 9.83
CA ASP A 79 4.49 -12.70 9.63
C ASP A 79 4.83 -14.21 9.81
N LYS A 80 6.11 -14.57 9.60
CA LYS A 80 6.59 -15.97 9.79
C LYS A 80 6.48 -16.51 11.21
N LYS A 81 6.28 -15.63 12.19
CA LYS A 81 6.13 -15.99 13.61
C LYS A 81 4.67 -16.02 14.05
N GLY A 82 3.74 -15.72 13.16
CA GLY A 82 2.30 -15.65 13.44
C GLY A 82 1.84 -14.34 14.06
N ASN A 83 2.66 -13.29 14.07
CA ASN A 83 2.21 -11.96 14.46
C ASN A 83 1.46 -11.29 13.33
N VAL A 84 0.47 -10.46 13.66
CA VAL A 84 -0.27 -9.69 12.67
C VAL A 84 0.68 -8.74 11.95
N PHE A 85 0.68 -8.79 10.63
CA PHE A 85 1.53 -7.96 9.78
C PHE A 85 0.74 -6.85 9.11
N MET A 86 -0.31 -7.22 8.35
CA MET A 86 -1.11 -6.27 7.58
C MET A 86 -2.58 -6.58 7.74
N THR A 87 -3.37 -5.58 8.10
CA THR A 87 -4.82 -5.70 8.18
C THR A 87 -5.48 -4.77 7.16
N TYR A 88 -6.32 -5.30 6.29
CA TYR A 88 -7.13 -4.51 5.36
C TYR A 88 -8.40 -4.03 6.08
N LEU A 89 -8.55 -2.72 6.23
CA LEU A 89 -9.65 -2.09 6.97
C LEU A 89 -10.78 -1.61 6.06
N HIS A 90 -10.44 -1.16 4.85
CA HIS A 90 -11.40 -0.65 3.88
C HIS A 90 -10.91 -0.89 2.45
N ASP A 91 -11.83 -1.20 1.55
CA ASP A 91 -11.59 -1.35 0.11
C ASP A 91 -12.36 -0.26 -0.63
N TYR A 92 -11.66 0.67 -1.27
CA TYR A 92 -12.26 1.73 -2.09
C TYR A 92 -12.70 1.22 -3.47
N GLY A 93 -12.33 0.00 -3.85
CA GLY A 93 -12.57 -0.57 -5.16
C GLY A 93 -11.45 -0.28 -6.18
N ALA A 94 -11.77 -0.55 -7.44
CA ALA A 94 -10.84 -0.44 -8.55
C ALA A 94 -11.19 0.71 -9.50
N PHE A 95 -10.17 1.40 -9.99
CA PHE A 95 -10.26 2.60 -10.81
C PHE A 95 -9.35 2.47 -12.04
N ALA A 96 -9.78 3.04 -13.16
CA ALA A 96 -8.97 3.08 -14.38
C ALA A 96 -7.73 3.97 -14.24
N ASP A 97 -7.82 5.00 -13.35
CA ASP A 97 -6.75 5.93 -13.02
C ASP A 97 -6.93 6.39 -11.57
N LEU A 98 -5.98 7.17 -11.04
CA LEU A 98 -6.08 7.74 -9.69
C LEU A 98 -7.33 8.63 -9.56
N PRO A 99 -8.28 8.30 -8.67
CA PRO A 99 -9.43 9.16 -8.39
C PRO A 99 -9.00 10.33 -7.51
N TYR A 100 -8.34 11.31 -8.12
CA TYR A 100 -7.57 12.36 -7.44
C TYR A 100 -8.38 13.15 -6.40
N GLN A 101 -9.64 13.48 -6.69
CA GLN A 101 -10.49 14.22 -5.76
C GLN A 101 -10.76 13.38 -4.50
N LEU A 102 -11.18 12.14 -4.67
CA LEU A 102 -11.41 11.20 -3.56
C LEU A 102 -10.13 10.97 -2.75
N TYR A 103 -8.98 10.83 -3.44
CA TYR A 103 -7.67 10.70 -2.81
C TYR A 103 -7.37 11.87 -1.87
N LEU A 104 -7.53 13.11 -2.34
CA LEU A 104 -7.30 14.29 -1.51
C LEU A 104 -8.26 14.39 -0.33
N GLU A 105 -9.54 14.13 -0.55
CA GLU A 105 -10.56 14.17 0.50
C GLU A 105 -10.26 13.16 1.62
N GLU A 106 -9.92 11.93 1.26
CA GLU A 106 -9.58 10.89 2.23
C GLU A 106 -8.26 11.20 2.97
N LEU A 107 -7.24 11.72 2.30
CA LEU A 107 -6.02 12.14 2.98
C LEU A 107 -6.27 13.30 3.95
N GLN A 108 -7.03 14.32 3.55
CA GLN A 108 -7.38 15.45 4.42
C GLN A 108 -8.19 15.00 5.65
N LYS A 109 -9.12 14.07 5.45
CA LYS A 109 -9.95 13.51 6.52
C LYS A 109 -9.12 12.72 7.54
N HIS A 110 -8.17 11.91 7.09
CA HIS A 110 -7.40 11.00 7.93
C HIS A 110 -6.08 11.61 8.46
N TYR A 111 -5.51 12.57 7.74
CA TYR A 111 -4.25 13.22 8.08
C TYR A 111 -4.36 14.76 8.04
N PRO A 112 -5.35 15.38 8.72
CA PRO A 112 -5.58 16.82 8.63
C PRO A 112 -4.34 17.64 8.97
N HIS A 113 -3.54 17.19 9.95
CA HIS A 113 -2.32 17.86 10.40
C HIS A 113 -1.22 17.99 9.34
N ILE A 114 -1.24 17.16 8.29
CA ILE A 114 -0.29 17.28 7.16
C ILE A 114 -0.66 18.49 6.30
N PHE A 115 -1.96 18.76 6.15
CA PHE A 115 -2.46 19.86 5.32
C PHE A 115 -2.52 21.21 6.08
N GLU A 116 -2.56 21.17 7.41
CA GLU A 116 -2.56 22.38 8.26
C GLU A 116 -1.17 22.98 8.47
N ASN A 117 -0.12 22.21 8.27
CA ASN A 117 1.27 22.64 8.44
C ASN A 117 1.94 22.88 7.09
N GLU A 118 2.25 24.14 6.79
CA GLU A 118 3.10 24.54 5.65
C GLU A 118 4.52 23.95 5.71
N LYS A 119 4.83 23.20 6.77
CA LYS A 119 6.16 22.59 7.01
C LYS A 119 6.44 21.33 6.22
N TYR A 120 5.43 20.67 5.65
CA TYR A 120 5.63 19.47 4.87
C TYR A 120 5.64 19.81 3.38
N THR A 121 6.81 19.71 2.78
CA THR A 121 6.96 19.76 1.32
C THR A 121 6.88 18.35 0.74
N SER A 122 6.66 18.22 -0.56
CA SER A 122 6.70 16.92 -1.24
C SER A 122 8.01 16.15 -1.01
N GLY A 123 9.11 16.85 -0.70
CA GLY A 123 10.41 16.26 -0.34
C GLY A 123 10.41 15.58 1.03
N ASP A 124 9.61 16.03 1.97
CA ASP A 124 9.54 15.46 3.32
C ASP A 124 8.84 14.09 3.34
N LEU A 125 8.03 13.79 2.32
CA LEU A 125 7.34 12.52 2.12
C LEU A 125 8.15 11.50 1.33
N VAL A 126 9.30 11.89 0.79
CA VAL A 126 10.21 10.96 0.10
C VAL A 126 10.92 10.09 1.13
N TYR A 127 10.62 8.81 1.09
CA TYR A 127 11.24 7.82 1.96
C TYR A 127 12.67 7.52 1.48
N ASP A 128 13.67 7.95 2.22
CA ASP A 128 15.06 7.58 1.98
C ASP A 128 15.36 6.22 2.63
N PHE A 129 15.25 5.14 1.85
CA PHE A 129 15.53 3.77 2.29
C PHE A 129 17.03 3.47 2.49
N THR A 130 17.91 4.46 2.26
CA THR A 130 19.38 4.27 2.36
C THR A 130 19.95 4.65 3.72
N LYS A 131 19.12 5.11 4.63
CA LYS A 131 19.52 5.50 6.00
C LYS A 131 18.94 4.61 7.06
#